data_da5e157f097b130a0a38a97d7d53d9c0
#
_entry.id   da5e157f097b130a0a38a97d7d53d9c0
#
_cell.length_a   1.000
_cell.length_b   1.000
_cell.length_c   1.000
_cell.angle_alpha   90.00
_cell.angle_beta   90.00
_cell.angle_gamma   90.00
#
_symmetry.space_group_name_H-M   'P 1'
#
loop_
_entity.id
_entity.type
_entity.pdbx_description
1 polymer ?
#
loop_
_entity_poly.entity_id
_entity_poly.type
_entity_poly.pdbx_seq_one_letter_code
_entity_poly.pdbx_strand_id
1 'polypeptide(L)'
;PVLENFGIADGCVTMDIFEADLEEYGSAVKEIKEEYIWNYKNREIKKVVADIDMYEYKGAKEHYFIFGTDNIGRDLFVRLWRGTRISLLIGFLSVIINCFIGVTYGSISGYYGGKVDMIMQRFIEVLGGIPFLVMSILFIMVLGAGVSSFILVLIITGWIGMSRMIRAQFYRYKDYEYVMASRTMGAKDKTLISIA
;
A
#
# COMPACT_ATOMS: atom_id res chain seq x y z
N PRO A 1 20.98 -3.42 -22.85
CA PRO A 1 21.55 -4.44 -21.97
C PRO A 1 20.52 -5.54 -21.79
N VAL A 2 20.78 -6.68 -22.43
CA VAL A 2 19.97 -7.89 -22.28
C VAL A 2 20.49 -8.56 -21.01
N LEU A 3 19.67 -8.56 -19.96
CA LEU A 3 19.91 -9.31 -18.75
C LEU A 3 19.55 -10.76 -19.03
N GLU A 4 20.47 -11.56 -19.51
CA GLU A 4 20.33 -13.00 -19.62
C GLU A 4 21.14 -13.69 -18.52
N ASN A 5 20.42 -14.45 -17.71
CA ASN A 5 20.85 -15.40 -16.69
C ASN A 5 21.34 -14.85 -15.36
N PHE A 6 20.38 -14.61 -14.48
CA PHE A 6 20.62 -14.44 -13.04
C PHE A 6 20.90 -15.79 -12.37
N GLY A 7 22.15 -16.16 -12.21
CA GLY A 7 22.58 -17.16 -11.24
C GLY A 7 22.78 -16.47 -9.88
N ILE A 8 21.72 -16.31 -9.09
CA ILE A 8 21.76 -15.63 -7.79
C ILE A 8 22.14 -16.63 -6.70
N ALA A 9 23.34 -17.17 -6.72
CA ALA A 9 23.81 -17.92 -5.56
C ALA A 9 24.78 -17.11 -4.68
N ASP A 10 25.61 -16.20 -5.27
CA ASP A 10 26.69 -15.54 -4.52
C ASP A 10 26.81 -14.02 -4.79
N GLY A 11 25.76 -13.35 -5.26
CA GLY A 11 25.82 -11.93 -5.59
C GLY A 11 26.58 -11.57 -6.86
N CYS A 12 27.09 -12.58 -7.58
CA CYS A 12 27.77 -12.42 -8.85
C CYS A 12 26.77 -12.34 -10.01
N VAL A 13 26.94 -11.37 -10.88
CA VAL A 13 26.13 -11.15 -12.08
C VAL A 13 27.03 -11.19 -13.29
N THR A 14 26.72 -12.05 -14.24
CA THR A 14 27.40 -12.06 -15.54
C THR A 14 26.80 -10.98 -16.41
N MET A 15 27.62 -10.04 -16.90
CA MET A 15 27.15 -8.97 -17.78
C MET A 15 28.14 -8.63 -18.88
N ASP A 16 27.60 -8.13 -19.99
CA ASP A 16 28.37 -7.58 -21.10
C ASP A 16 28.77 -6.13 -20.79
N ILE A 17 30.07 -5.88 -20.74
CA ILE A 17 30.62 -4.55 -20.43
C ILE A 17 31.53 -4.11 -21.57
N PHE A 18 31.64 -2.80 -21.79
CA PHE A 18 32.70 -2.26 -22.64
C PHE A 18 34.04 -2.37 -21.91
N GLU A 19 35.08 -2.74 -22.64
CA GLU A 19 36.44 -2.83 -22.06
C GLU A 19 36.86 -1.53 -21.35
N ALA A 20 36.40 -0.37 -21.86
CA ALA A 20 36.67 0.93 -21.27
C ALA A 20 35.98 1.11 -19.88
N ASP A 21 34.88 0.42 -19.62
CA ASP A 21 34.13 0.57 -18.36
C ASP A 21 34.60 -0.46 -17.31
N LEU A 22 35.48 -1.39 -17.66
CA LEU A 22 36.05 -2.40 -16.74
C LEU A 22 36.78 -1.77 -15.54
N GLU A 23 37.42 -0.64 -15.73
CA GLU A 23 38.11 0.08 -14.65
C GLU A 23 37.17 0.61 -13.58
N GLU A 24 35.91 0.92 -13.95
CA GLU A 24 34.86 1.37 -13.00
C GLU A 24 34.49 0.28 -12.00
N TYR A 25 34.53 -0.98 -12.44
CA TYR A 25 34.18 -2.13 -11.57
C TYR A 25 35.34 -2.62 -10.72
N GLY A 26 36.57 -2.27 -11.07
CA GLY A 26 37.81 -2.49 -10.28
C GLY A 26 37.92 -3.92 -9.71
N SER A 27 38.03 -4.04 -8.38
CA SER A 27 38.19 -5.32 -7.68
C SER A 27 36.90 -6.20 -7.69
N ALA A 28 35.77 -5.64 -8.07
CA ALA A 28 34.50 -6.38 -8.13
C ALA A 28 34.43 -7.36 -9.32
N VAL A 29 35.31 -7.25 -10.30
CA VAL A 29 35.42 -8.20 -11.42
C VAL A 29 36.09 -9.47 -10.92
N LYS A 30 35.34 -10.58 -10.87
CA LYS A 30 35.87 -11.90 -10.44
C LYS A 30 36.48 -12.70 -11.57
N GLU A 31 35.80 -12.76 -12.69
CA GLU A 31 36.23 -13.59 -13.83
C GLU A 31 35.78 -12.95 -15.14
N ILE A 32 36.70 -12.94 -16.13
CA ILE A 32 36.39 -12.55 -17.49
C ILE A 32 36.18 -13.84 -18.28
N LYS A 33 34.95 -14.06 -18.75
CA LYS A 33 34.58 -15.29 -19.45
C LYS A 33 34.86 -15.26 -20.94
N GLU A 34 34.50 -14.17 -21.57
CA GLU A 34 34.63 -14.02 -23.02
C GLU A 34 34.97 -12.59 -23.38
N GLU A 35 35.82 -12.45 -24.40
CA GLU A 35 36.15 -11.17 -25.04
C GLU A 35 35.73 -11.25 -26.50
N TYR A 36 34.96 -10.25 -26.99
CA TYR A 36 34.58 -10.21 -28.38
C TYR A 36 34.54 -8.79 -28.93
N ILE A 37 34.80 -8.67 -30.25
CA ILE A 37 34.79 -7.40 -30.96
C ILE A 37 33.40 -7.18 -31.57
N TRP A 38 32.73 -6.11 -31.14
CA TRP A 38 31.45 -5.70 -31.68
C TRP A 38 31.62 -4.54 -32.66
N ASN A 39 31.22 -4.77 -33.94
CA ASN A 39 31.30 -3.76 -34.99
C ASN A 39 29.98 -2.95 -35.03
N TYR A 40 30.06 -1.67 -34.63
CA TYR A 40 28.95 -0.75 -34.72
C TYR A 40 29.35 0.51 -35.49
N LYS A 41 28.66 0.78 -36.60
CA LYS A 41 28.90 1.96 -37.46
C LYS A 41 30.36 2.17 -37.87
N ASN A 42 31.01 1.11 -38.32
CA ASN A 42 32.47 1.11 -38.70
C ASN A 42 33.43 1.43 -37.54
N ARG A 43 33.01 1.24 -36.30
CA ARG A 43 33.92 1.28 -35.13
C ARG A 43 33.96 -0.10 -34.50
N GLU A 44 35.17 -0.58 -34.29
CA GLU A 44 35.42 -1.78 -33.53
C GLU A 44 35.36 -1.44 -32.03
N ILE A 45 34.43 -2.02 -31.29
CA ILE A 45 34.28 -1.81 -29.86
C ILE A 45 34.52 -3.15 -29.20
N LYS A 46 35.50 -3.24 -28.35
CA LYS A 46 35.75 -4.43 -27.54
C LYS A 46 34.76 -4.52 -26.40
N LYS A 47 34.08 -5.63 -26.30
CA LYS A 47 33.20 -6.01 -25.21
C LYS A 47 33.75 -7.23 -24.50
N VAL A 48 33.46 -7.28 -23.22
CA VAL A 48 33.93 -8.32 -22.32
C VAL A 48 32.72 -8.83 -21.56
N VAL A 49 32.57 -10.16 -21.53
CA VAL A 49 31.59 -10.84 -20.66
C VAL A 49 32.29 -11.14 -19.35
N ALA A 50 31.94 -10.47 -18.29
CA ALA A 50 32.58 -10.66 -17.01
C ALA A 50 31.57 -10.96 -15.89
N ASP A 51 32.02 -11.76 -14.94
CA ASP A 51 31.31 -11.97 -13.68
C ASP A 51 31.71 -10.90 -12.68
N ILE A 52 30.73 -10.09 -12.28
CA ILE A 52 30.92 -8.99 -11.34
C ILE A 52 30.23 -9.30 -10.03
N ASP A 53 30.96 -9.16 -8.92
CA ASP A 53 30.39 -9.18 -7.58
C ASP A 53 29.72 -7.84 -7.28
N MET A 54 28.40 -7.78 -7.41
CA MET A 54 27.63 -6.57 -7.18
C MET A 54 27.65 -6.12 -5.74
N TYR A 55 27.92 -7.01 -4.78
CA TYR A 55 28.06 -6.63 -3.37
C TYR A 55 29.39 -5.90 -3.14
N GLU A 56 30.48 -6.38 -3.76
CA GLU A 56 31.77 -5.71 -3.71
C GLU A 56 31.76 -4.36 -4.43
N TYR A 57 31.18 -4.31 -5.64
CA TYR A 57 31.04 -3.07 -6.42
C TYR A 57 30.27 -1.98 -5.68
N LYS A 58 29.21 -2.35 -4.96
CA LYS A 58 28.40 -1.41 -4.16
C LYS A 58 28.91 -1.17 -2.75
N GLY A 59 30.06 -1.70 -2.38
CA GLY A 59 30.62 -1.59 -1.03
C GLY A 59 29.81 -2.29 0.05
N ALA A 60 29.00 -3.30 -0.34
CA ALA A 60 28.08 -4.01 0.54
C ALA A 60 28.59 -5.40 0.96
N LYS A 61 29.84 -5.74 0.65
CA LYS A 61 30.44 -7.07 0.92
C LYS A 61 30.44 -7.44 2.41
N GLU A 62 30.55 -6.45 3.30
CA GLU A 62 30.54 -6.65 4.75
C GLU A 62 29.11 -6.66 5.34
N HIS A 63 28.08 -6.39 4.53
CA HIS A 63 26.71 -6.32 4.99
C HIS A 63 26.01 -7.66 4.80
N TYR A 64 25.51 -8.22 5.90
CA TYR A 64 24.76 -9.45 5.89
C TYR A 64 23.28 -9.17 5.58
N PHE A 65 22.81 -9.61 4.42
CA PHE A 65 21.41 -9.45 3.98
C PHE A 65 20.60 -10.69 4.36
N ILE A 66 19.76 -10.60 5.40
CA ILE A 66 18.99 -11.74 5.95
C ILE A 66 18.08 -12.39 4.90
N PHE A 67 17.44 -11.60 4.04
CA PHE A 67 16.57 -12.07 2.96
C PHE A 67 17.14 -11.80 1.56
N GLY A 68 18.41 -11.51 1.47
CA GLY A 68 19.04 -11.11 0.21
C GLY A 68 18.66 -9.70 -0.23
N THR A 69 18.92 -9.42 -1.50
CA THR A 69 18.65 -8.13 -2.14
C THR A 69 17.64 -8.25 -3.28
N ASP A 70 17.00 -7.12 -3.63
CA ASP A 70 16.18 -7.06 -4.84
C ASP A 70 17.06 -6.91 -6.11
N ASN A 71 16.42 -6.89 -7.29
CA ASN A 71 17.09 -6.75 -8.60
C ASN A 71 17.93 -5.46 -8.75
N ILE A 72 17.82 -4.53 -7.80
CA ILE A 72 18.55 -3.27 -7.79
C ILE A 72 19.56 -3.24 -6.63
N GLY A 73 19.76 -4.36 -5.94
CA GLY A 73 20.72 -4.51 -4.84
C GLY A 73 20.28 -3.85 -3.53
N ARG A 74 18.97 -3.63 -3.30
CA ARG A 74 18.45 -3.10 -2.05
C ARG A 74 18.05 -4.23 -1.11
N ASP A 75 18.37 -4.11 0.17
CA ASP A 75 18.03 -5.06 1.22
C ASP A 75 16.52 -5.29 1.32
N LEU A 76 16.09 -6.54 1.10
CA LEU A 76 14.69 -6.94 1.17
C LEU A 76 14.13 -6.86 2.59
N PHE A 77 14.92 -7.15 3.61
CA PHE A 77 14.49 -7.07 5.01
C PHE A 77 14.16 -5.61 5.40
N VAL A 78 15.05 -4.68 5.09
CA VAL A 78 14.83 -3.25 5.36
C VAL A 78 13.62 -2.72 4.58
N ARG A 79 13.43 -3.15 3.33
CA ARG A 79 12.25 -2.78 2.52
C ARG A 79 10.96 -3.31 3.11
N LEU A 80 10.96 -4.57 3.57
CA LEU A 80 9.80 -5.18 4.21
C LEU A 80 9.38 -4.38 5.46
N TRP A 81 10.33 -4.10 6.35
CA TRP A 81 10.06 -3.32 7.56
C TRP A 81 9.58 -1.91 7.27
N ARG A 82 10.20 -1.23 6.31
CA ARG A 82 9.76 0.10 5.89
C ARG A 82 8.34 0.08 5.31
N GLY A 83 8.04 -0.88 4.45
CA GLY A 83 6.69 -1.07 3.89
C GLY A 83 5.65 -1.41 4.96
N THR A 84 5.96 -2.35 5.85
CA THR A 84 5.09 -2.75 6.96
C THR A 84 4.75 -1.58 7.88
N ARG A 85 5.75 -0.77 8.23
CA ARG A 85 5.58 0.40 9.08
C ARG A 85 4.60 1.42 8.48
N ILE A 86 4.73 1.70 7.16
CA ILE A 86 3.83 2.59 6.44
C ILE A 86 2.42 1.99 6.36
N SER A 87 2.31 0.70 6.02
CA SER A 87 1.02 0.01 5.89
C SER A 87 0.26 -0.05 7.22
N LEU A 88 0.95 -0.35 8.32
CA LEU A 88 0.34 -0.35 9.66
C LEU A 88 -0.16 1.04 10.07
N LEU A 89 0.62 2.08 9.80
CA LEU A 89 0.23 3.46 10.10
C LEU A 89 -1.01 3.87 9.31
N ILE A 90 -1.04 3.60 7.99
CA ILE A 90 -2.19 3.86 7.13
C ILE A 90 -3.40 3.07 7.61
N GLY A 91 -3.23 1.77 7.88
CA GLY A 91 -4.31 0.90 8.33
C GLY A 91 -4.91 1.38 9.65
N PHE A 92 -4.08 1.66 10.64
CA PHE A 92 -4.52 2.13 11.96
C PHE A 92 -5.27 3.47 11.88
N LEU A 93 -4.70 4.44 11.15
CA LEU A 93 -5.34 5.74 10.96
C LEU A 93 -6.68 5.62 10.23
N SER A 94 -6.72 4.83 9.17
CA SER A 94 -7.94 4.57 8.40
C SER A 94 -9.03 3.92 9.24
N VAL A 95 -8.69 2.94 10.07
CA VAL A 95 -9.66 2.26 10.97
C VAL A 95 -10.26 3.24 11.95
N ILE A 96 -9.47 4.09 12.60
CA ILE A 96 -9.97 5.09 13.55
C ILE A 96 -10.95 6.05 12.87
N ILE A 97 -10.57 6.61 11.73
CA ILE A 97 -11.39 7.57 11.00
C ILE A 97 -12.69 6.91 10.51
N ASN A 98 -12.59 5.74 9.90
CA ASN A 98 -13.72 5.01 9.36
C ASN A 98 -14.67 4.54 10.47
N CYS A 99 -14.14 4.13 11.62
CA CYS A 99 -14.93 3.80 12.80
C CYS A 99 -15.71 5.02 13.30
N PHE A 100 -15.05 6.17 13.46
CA PHE A 100 -15.69 7.38 13.92
C PHE A 100 -16.82 7.83 12.98
N ILE A 101 -16.54 7.89 11.67
CA ILE A 101 -17.55 8.28 10.67
C ILE A 101 -18.66 7.23 10.60
N GLY A 102 -18.32 5.95 10.53
CA GLY A 102 -19.27 4.85 10.37
C GLY A 102 -20.20 4.70 11.56
N VAL A 103 -19.67 4.80 12.79
CA VAL A 103 -20.48 4.77 14.02
C VAL A 103 -21.41 5.96 14.07
N THR A 104 -20.91 7.17 13.85
CA THR A 104 -21.73 8.39 13.90
C THR A 104 -22.84 8.35 12.84
N TYR A 105 -22.49 8.00 11.61
CA TYR A 105 -23.46 7.92 10.51
C TYR A 105 -24.49 6.80 10.73
N GLY A 106 -24.02 5.61 11.09
CA GLY A 106 -24.88 4.45 11.32
C GLY A 106 -25.83 4.64 12.49
N SER A 107 -25.38 5.25 13.61
CA SER A 107 -26.21 5.52 14.78
C SER A 107 -27.29 6.56 14.48
N ILE A 108 -27.00 7.63 13.78
CA ILE A 108 -27.99 8.63 13.36
C ILE A 108 -29.05 7.97 12.45
N SER A 109 -28.60 7.25 11.43
CA SER A 109 -29.49 6.53 10.50
C SER A 109 -30.39 5.53 11.22
N GLY A 110 -29.83 4.69 12.09
CA GLY A 110 -30.58 3.68 12.83
C GLY A 110 -31.52 4.24 13.89
N TYR A 111 -31.11 5.30 14.59
CA TYR A 111 -31.90 5.93 15.65
C TYR A 111 -33.13 6.67 15.11
N TYR A 112 -32.95 7.60 14.18
CA TYR A 112 -34.06 8.36 13.63
C TYR A 112 -34.94 7.55 12.69
N GLY A 113 -34.38 6.63 11.91
CA GLY A 113 -35.13 5.77 11.00
C GLY A 113 -35.93 6.53 9.93
N GLY A 114 -36.93 5.88 9.34
CA GLY A 114 -37.88 6.51 8.42
C GLY A 114 -37.26 7.25 7.25
N LYS A 115 -37.65 8.52 7.03
CA LYS A 115 -37.18 9.33 5.92
C LYS A 115 -35.68 9.69 6.03
N VAL A 116 -35.20 9.92 7.26
CA VAL A 116 -33.77 10.24 7.51
C VAL A 116 -32.92 9.05 7.09
N ASP A 117 -33.25 7.87 7.57
CA ASP A 117 -32.56 6.65 7.21
C ASP A 117 -32.58 6.39 5.70
N MET A 118 -33.74 6.55 5.07
CA MET A 118 -33.87 6.36 3.61
C MET A 118 -32.94 7.26 2.81
N ILE A 119 -32.87 8.54 3.15
CA ILE A 119 -31.99 9.51 2.46
C ILE A 119 -30.52 9.15 2.69
N MET A 120 -30.15 8.84 3.94
CA MET A 120 -28.80 8.46 4.31
C MET A 120 -28.36 7.17 3.62
N GLN A 121 -29.25 6.17 3.49
CA GLN A 121 -28.93 4.94 2.76
C GLN A 121 -28.77 5.17 1.25
N ARG A 122 -29.57 6.05 0.63
CA ARG A 122 -29.37 6.43 -0.79
C ARG A 122 -28.01 7.06 -1.03
N PHE A 123 -27.54 7.89 -0.10
CA PHE A 123 -26.20 8.46 -0.20
C PHE A 123 -25.10 7.38 -0.14
N ILE A 124 -25.23 6.43 0.79
CA ILE A 124 -24.30 5.28 0.88
C ILE A 124 -24.34 4.41 -0.37
N GLU A 125 -25.53 4.17 -0.93
CA GLU A 125 -25.68 3.37 -2.15
C GLU A 125 -24.98 4.01 -3.35
N VAL A 126 -25.10 5.32 -3.50
CA VAL A 126 -24.39 6.05 -4.58
C VAL A 126 -22.87 5.96 -4.41
N LEU A 127 -22.35 6.21 -3.20
CA LEU A 127 -20.92 6.10 -2.93
C LEU A 127 -20.41 4.66 -3.08
N GLY A 128 -21.14 3.69 -2.55
CA GLY A 128 -20.79 2.27 -2.59
C GLY A 128 -20.97 1.63 -3.97
N GLY A 129 -21.72 2.26 -4.86
CA GLY A 129 -21.89 1.82 -6.25
C GLY A 129 -20.66 2.05 -7.13
N ILE A 130 -19.74 2.90 -6.71
CA ILE A 130 -18.50 3.14 -7.45
C ILE A 130 -17.45 2.09 -7.06
N PRO A 131 -16.92 1.30 -8.00
CA PRO A 131 -15.87 0.33 -7.71
C PRO A 131 -14.64 1.00 -7.08
N PHE A 132 -14.09 0.40 -6.02
CA PHE A 132 -12.92 0.94 -5.30
C PHE A 132 -11.72 1.25 -6.22
N LEU A 133 -11.47 0.38 -7.21
CA LEU A 133 -10.39 0.59 -8.19
C LEU A 133 -10.59 1.86 -9.02
N VAL A 134 -11.82 2.11 -9.47
CA VAL A 134 -12.15 3.31 -10.25
C VAL A 134 -11.92 4.57 -9.42
N MET A 135 -12.41 4.58 -8.18
CA MET A 135 -12.16 5.67 -7.23
C MET A 135 -10.66 5.90 -7.02
N SER A 136 -9.90 4.82 -6.81
CA SER A 136 -8.45 4.89 -6.60
C SER A 136 -7.73 5.53 -7.79
N ILE A 137 -8.08 5.12 -9.01
CA ILE A 137 -7.48 5.67 -10.24
C ILE A 137 -7.81 7.15 -10.38
N LEU A 138 -9.07 7.55 -10.17
CA LEU A 138 -9.49 8.95 -10.25
C LEU A 138 -8.72 9.84 -9.25
N PHE A 139 -8.59 9.39 -8.00
CA PHE A 139 -7.83 10.14 -7.00
C PHE A 139 -6.33 10.24 -7.32
N ILE A 140 -5.74 9.17 -7.85
CA ILE A 140 -4.34 9.18 -8.30
C ILE A 140 -4.15 10.14 -9.48
N MET A 141 -5.11 10.20 -10.41
CA MET A 141 -5.04 11.13 -11.55
C MET A 141 -5.12 12.60 -11.12
N VAL A 142 -5.94 12.90 -10.11
CA VAL A 142 -6.17 14.30 -9.67
C VAL A 142 -5.10 14.77 -8.67
N LEU A 143 -4.74 13.92 -7.71
CA LEU A 143 -3.85 14.28 -6.59
C LEU A 143 -2.41 13.78 -6.78
N GLY A 144 -2.15 12.99 -7.82
CA GLY A 144 -0.88 12.34 -8.06
C GLY A 144 -0.77 10.98 -7.36
N ALA A 145 0.22 10.19 -7.80
CA ALA A 145 0.53 8.89 -7.20
C ALA A 145 1.20 9.10 -5.84
N GLY A 146 0.54 8.72 -4.76
CA GLY A 146 1.07 8.87 -3.42
C GLY A 146 0.22 8.21 -2.33
N VAL A 147 0.82 8.12 -1.14
CA VAL A 147 0.16 7.58 0.07
C VAL A 147 -1.09 8.38 0.43
N SER A 148 -1.06 9.71 0.22
CA SER A 148 -2.19 10.62 0.49
C SER A 148 -3.42 10.30 -0.35
N SER A 149 -3.26 10.05 -1.64
CA SER A 149 -4.36 9.69 -2.54
C SER A 149 -5.01 8.38 -2.10
N PHE A 150 -4.20 7.40 -1.70
CA PHE A 150 -4.68 6.10 -1.22
C PHE A 150 -5.44 6.22 0.10
N ILE A 151 -4.94 7.01 1.05
CA ILE A 151 -5.62 7.28 2.33
C ILE A 151 -6.98 7.92 2.11
N LEU A 152 -7.09 8.91 1.21
CA LEU A 152 -8.35 9.58 0.92
C LEU A 152 -9.41 8.63 0.37
N VAL A 153 -9.05 7.74 -0.54
CA VAL A 153 -9.98 6.72 -1.06
C VAL A 153 -10.46 5.80 0.07
N LEU A 154 -9.55 5.34 0.93
CA LEU A 154 -9.90 4.51 2.09
C LEU A 154 -10.83 5.22 3.07
N ILE A 155 -10.64 6.52 3.29
CA ILE A 155 -11.51 7.32 4.16
C ILE A 155 -12.89 7.51 3.53
N ILE A 156 -12.98 7.76 2.22
CA ILE A 156 -14.26 8.02 1.56
C ILE A 156 -15.12 6.77 1.48
N THR A 157 -14.54 5.60 1.29
CA THR A 157 -15.28 4.36 1.03
C THR A 157 -15.32 3.39 2.22
N GLY A 158 -14.33 3.44 3.09
CA GLY A 158 -14.12 2.42 4.13
C GLY A 158 -15.17 2.42 5.26
N TRP A 159 -15.77 3.56 5.57
CA TRP A 159 -16.77 3.70 6.64
C TRP A 159 -18.14 3.12 6.29
N ILE A 160 -18.43 2.88 5.01
CA ILE A 160 -19.76 2.42 4.51
C ILE A 160 -20.17 1.10 5.17
N GLY A 161 -19.27 0.12 5.21
CA GLY A 161 -19.51 -1.19 5.83
C GLY A 161 -19.82 -1.07 7.32
N MET A 162 -19.03 -0.27 8.05
CA MET A 162 -19.22 -0.01 9.47
C MET A 162 -20.55 0.67 9.74
N SER A 163 -20.91 1.67 8.95
CA SER A 163 -22.19 2.38 9.07
C SER A 163 -23.40 1.45 8.94
N ARG A 164 -23.39 0.53 7.97
CA ARG A 164 -24.46 -0.45 7.78
C ARG A 164 -24.57 -1.41 8.98
N MET A 165 -23.44 -1.85 9.52
CA MET A 165 -23.39 -2.72 10.69
C MET A 165 -23.96 -2.01 11.93
N ILE A 166 -23.53 -0.80 12.23
CA ILE A 166 -24.00 -0.01 13.37
C ILE A 166 -25.49 0.31 13.23
N ARG A 167 -25.92 0.73 12.03
CA ARG A 167 -27.36 0.94 11.75
C ARG A 167 -28.20 -0.27 12.09
N ALA A 168 -27.78 -1.47 11.68
CA ALA A 168 -28.52 -2.72 11.99
C ALA A 168 -28.58 -2.97 13.50
N GLN A 169 -27.52 -2.69 14.26
CA GLN A 169 -27.51 -2.81 15.71
C GLN A 169 -28.48 -1.80 16.35
N PHE A 170 -28.50 -0.54 15.88
CA PHE A 170 -29.44 0.45 16.38
C PHE A 170 -30.90 0.07 16.15
N TYR A 171 -31.23 -0.50 14.99
CA TYR A 171 -32.58 -1.04 14.75
C TYR A 171 -32.95 -2.16 15.73
N ARG A 172 -31.99 -2.95 16.20
CA ARG A 172 -32.20 -4.03 17.16
C ARG A 172 -32.34 -3.52 18.60
N TYR A 173 -31.52 -2.54 19.00
CA TYR A 173 -31.41 -2.12 20.40
C TYR A 173 -32.30 -0.93 20.79
N LYS A 174 -32.72 -0.08 19.84
CA LYS A 174 -33.50 1.13 20.14
C LYS A 174 -34.84 0.87 20.85
N ASP A 175 -35.41 -0.33 20.71
CA ASP A 175 -36.69 -0.71 21.28
C ASP A 175 -36.51 -1.57 22.55
N TYR A 176 -35.30 -1.68 23.10
CA TYR A 176 -35.09 -2.39 24.37
C TYR A 176 -35.61 -1.59 25.57
N GLU A 177 -36.05 -2.34 26.59
CA GLU A 177 -36.71 -1.79 27.79
C GLU A 177 -35.89 -0.70 28.49
N TYR A 178 -34.54 -0.87 28.58
CA TYR A 178 -33.68 0.11 29.22
C TYR A 178 -33.59 1.43 28.44
N VAL A 179 -33.66 1.38 27.10
CA VAL A 179 -33.68 2.56 26.23
C VAL A 179 -34.99 3.29 26.37
N MET A 180 -36.11 2.52 26.38
CA MET A 180 -37.46 3.06 26.60
C MET A 180 -37.59 3.68 28.00
N ALA A 181 -37.08 3.03 29.03
CA ALA A 181 -37.08 3.57 30.40
C ALA A 181 -36.26 4.89 30.48
N SER A 182 -35.09 4.94 29.84
CA SER A 182 -34.31 6.17 29.78
C SER A 182 -35.02 7.31 29.05
N ARG A 183 -35.77 6.98 27.98
CA ARG A 183 -36.59 7.96 27.25
C ARG A 183 -37.74 8.50 28.11
N THR A 184 -38.44 7.65 28.85
CA THR A 184 -39.50 8.09 29.76
C THR A 184 -38.99 8.94 30.90
N MET A 185 -37.75 8.76 31.34
CA MET A 185 -37.07 9.61 32.31
C MET A 185 -36.58 10.96 31.75
N GLY A 186 -36.85 11.22 30.46
CA GLY A 186 -36.49 12.54 29.85
C GLY A 186 -35.06 12.61 29.28
N ALA A 187 -34.39 11.49 29.01
CA ALA A 187 -33.09 11.49 28.37
C ALA A 187 -33.18 12.11 26.97
N LYS A 188 -32.19 12.95 26.64
CA LYS A 188 -32.10 13.58 25.33
C LYS A 188 -31.62 12.58 24.26
N ASP A 189 -31.99 12.81 23.00
CA ASP A 189 -31.63 11.94 21.88
C ASP A 189 -30.11 11.62 21.82
N LYS A 190 -29.25 12.62 22.07
CA LYS A 190 -27.78 12.40 22.11
C LYS A 190 -27.39 11.39 23.19
N THR A 191 -28.02 11.44 24.35
CA THR A 191 -27.78 10.49 25.45
C THR A 191 -28.29 9.10 25.08
N LEU A 192 -29.48 9.02 24.47
CA LEU A 192 -30.05 7.75 24.01
C LEU A 192 -29.19 7.09 22.93
N ILE A 193 -28.66 7.88 21.99
CA ILE A 193 -27.72 7.37 20.97
C ILE A 193 -26.41 6.87 21.61
N SER A 194 -25.97 7.46 22.70
CA SER A 194 -24.75 7.05 23.42
C SER A 194 -24.94 5.81 24.31
N ILE A 195 -26.17 5.49 24.69
CA ILE A 195 -26.52 4.35 25.56
C ILE A 195 -26.89 3.11 24.73
N ALA A 196 -27.47 3.30 23.54
CA ALA A 196 -27.85 2.23 22.61
C ALA A 196 -26.62 1.72 21.83
#